data_16c74fc33dccf6625a1706b9468a6f34
#
_entry.id   16c74fc33dccf6625a1706b9468a6f34
#
_cell.length_a   1.000
_cell.length_b   1.000
_cell.length_c   1.000
_cell.angle_alpha   90.00
_cell.angle_beta   90.00
_cell.angle_gamma   90.00
#
_symmetry.space_group_name_H-M   'P 1'
#
loop_
_entity.id
_entity.type
_entity.pdbx_description
1 polymer ?
#
loop_
_entity_poly.entity_id
_entity_poly.type
_entity_poly.pdbx_seq_one_letter_code
_entity_poly.pdbx_strand_id
1 'polypeptide(L)'
;MDEARYLCNRSTEHENGIIIKPFIMKHFFTSALLCLSIAGAMNAQELANFNFGGRQKPVISPEIQNDSVTFRLKADYATVVKLSGSWMPNPWGGTIDMQRGENNVWEVKIPLPEPEIYTYNFVVDGVAVNDPQNVYVQRDGTRYLPMLIVPGERTENYGEATKHGTVSHPWYHSELLGMDRRLTVYTPYGYEANPKKKYPVLYLLHGAGGDEEAWTSMGRTAQILDNLIEKGLAEPMIVVMPNGNANQAAARTLGIPEKPMQMRWDRDAIAKMSEAERDLLMNGYVRSLCTEIVPFIEKNFRAIPKPASRAIAGLSMGGGHTISASVLYPELFDYICPLSAAGDATPEQLAALKKAGVKLYFLACGNTDFLFQRAEDMHAKLNELGFPHEYFVSDGGHVWSNWRLYLNTFAQKLFK
;
A
#
# COMPACT_ATOMS: atom_id res chain seq x y z
N MET A 1 -12.87 -61.45 2.06
CA MET A 1 -12.31 -62.79 1.79
C MET A 1 -10.83 -62.56 1.65
N ASP A 2 -10.22 -62.71 2.70
CA ASP A 2 -9.41 -63.77 3.33
C ASP A 2 -7.98 -63.63 2.88
N GLU A 3 -7.19 -63.31 3.81
CA GLU A 3 -6.39 -64.16 4.74
C GLU A 3 -5.19 -64.75 4.01
N ALA A 4 -4.07 -64.78 4.50
CA ALA A 4 -3.42 -64.85 5.79
C ALA A 4 -2.06 -65.51 5.53
N ARG A 5 -1.09 -65.08 6.29
CA ARG A 5 -0.34 -65.91 7.30
C ARG A 5 0.65 -66.96 6.84
N TYR A 6 1.76 -66.91 7.38
CA TYR A 6 2.61 -67.63 8.36
C TYR A 6 3.81 -68.30 7.69
N LEU A 7 4.92 -68.54 8.24
CA LEU A 7 5.65 -68.66 9.50
C LEU A 7 7.15 -68.89 9.12
N CYS A 8 8.08 -68.32 9.79
CA CYS A 8 8.87 -68.78 10.93
C CYS A 8 9.52 -70.17 10.81
N ASN A 9 10.82 -70.33 10.84
CA ASN A 9 11.59 -70.88 11.92
C ASN A 9 13.04 -71.27 11.55
N ARG A 10 13.94 -70.85 12.44
CA ARG A 10 15.05 -71.55 13.17
C ARG A 10 16.06 -72.28 12.31
N SER A 11 17.30 -72.21 12.58
CA SER A 11 18.31 -72.27 13.65
C SER A 11 19.54 -72.89 13.02
N THR A 12 20.74 -72.71 13.34
CA THR A 12 21.62 -72.67 14.43
C THR A 12 23.06 -72.54 13.94
N GLU A 13 23.86 -71.93 14.76
CA GLU A 13 25.23 -72.20 15.18
C GLU A 13 26.46 -71.89 14.31
N HIS A 14 27.26 -71.04 14.94
CA HIS A 14 28.72 -70.98 15.09
C HIS A 14 29.67 -71.14 13.90
N GLU A 15 30.38 -70.04 13.62
CA GLU A 15 31.85 -70.04 13.78
C GLU A 15 32.38 -68.58 13.68
N ASN A 16 33.35 -68.34 14.56
CA ASN A 16 34.03 -67.05 14.70
C ASN A 16 34.95 -66.74 13.52
N GLY A 17 34.68 -65.62 12.84
CA GLY A 17 35.64 -65.01 11.93
C GLY A 17 35.36 -63.53 11.82
N ILE A 18 36.27 -62.66 12.27
CA ILE A 18 36.19 -61.23 12.13
C ILE A 18 36.33 -60.89 10.62
N ILE A 19 35.20 -60.84 9.91
CA ILE A 19 35.12 -60.24 8.59
C ILE A 19 34.69 -58.81 8.78
N ILE A 20 35.64 -57.90 8.73
CA ILE A 20 35.37 -56.46 8.57
C ILE A 20 34.65 -56.30 7.25
N LYS A 21 33.33 -56.16 7.33
CA LYS A 21 32.43 -56.12 6.18
C LYS A 21 32.73 -54.93 5.30
N PRO A 22 32.75 -55.09 3.97
CA PRO A 22 32.83 -53.99 3.01
C PRO A 22 31.60 -53.04 3.04
N PHE A 23 30.69 -53.24 3.97
CA PHE A 23 29.46 -52.47 4.12
C PHE A 23 29.71 -51.05 4.69
N ILE A 24 30.72 -50.85 5.55
CA ILE A 24 31.02 -49.52 6.11
C ILE A 24 31.66 -48.61 5.06
N MET A 25 32.47 -49.15 4.17
CA MET A 25 33.15 -48.39 3.14
C MET A 25 32.17 -47.91 2.03
N LYS A 26 31.15 -48.71 1.68
CA LYS A 26 30.10 -48.32 0.72
C LYS A 26 29.23 -47.16 1.26
N HIS A 27 28.92 -47.14 2.53
CA HIS A 27 28.13 -46.06 3.13
C HIS A 27 28.93 -44.77 3.30
N PHE A 28 30.26 -44.87 3.56
CA PHE A 28 31.13 -43.70 3.58
C PHE A 28 31.28 -43.07 2.19
N PHE A 29 31.42 -43.88 1.14
CA PHE A 29 31.48 -43.36 -0.24
C PHE A 29 30.13 -42.80 -0.73
N THR A 30 29.00 -43.44 -0.39
CA THR A 30 27.68 -42.93 -0.71
C THR A 30 27.35 -41.66 0.07
N SER A 31 27.72 -41.56 1.34
CA SER A 31 27.54 -40.34 2.14
C SER A 31 28.45 -39.20 1.66
N ALA A 32 29.71 -39.50 1.30
CA ALA A 32 30.61 -38.50 0.70
C ALA A 32 30.16 -38.05 -0.68
N LEU A 33 29.60 -38.94 -1.52
CA LEU A 33 29.05 -38.61 -2.83
C LEU A 33 27.74 -37.79 -2.69
N LEU A 34 26.91 -38.10 -1.68
CA LEU A 34 25.70 -37.33 -1.38
C LEU A 34 26.05 -35.92 -0.86
N CYS A 35 27.08 -35.79 -0.02
CA CYS A 35 27.57 -34.49 0.45
C CYS A 35 28.20 -33.67 -0.70
N LEU A 36 28.91 -34.31 -1.62
CA LEU A 36 29.47 -33.66 -2.81
C LEU A 36 28.38 -33.27 -3.83
N SER A 37 27.32 -34.07 -3.98
CA SER A 37 26.19 -33.74 -4.86
C SER A 37 25.34 -32.61 -4.25
N ILE A 38 25.21 -32.53 -2.92
CA ILE A 38 24.56 -31.42 -2.24
C ILE A 38 25.38 -30.13 -2.39
N ALA A 39 26.72 -30.20 -2.24
CA ALA A 39 27.58 -29.04 -2.47
C ALA A 39 27.57 -28.54 -3.93
N GLY A 40 27.45 -29.47 -4.91
CA GLY A 40 27.28 -29.11 -6.33
C GLY A 40 25.90 -28.56 -6.66
N ALA A 41 24.85 -29.02 -6.00
CA ALA A 41 23.47 -28.52 -6.19
C ALA A 41 23.26 -27.15 -5.54
N MET A 42 24.06 -26.82 -4.51
CA MET A 42 23.97 -25.50 -3.83
C MET A 42 24.45 -24.34 -4.71
N ASN A 43 25.29 -24.58 -5.73
CA ASN A 43 25.66 -23.56 -6.70
C ASN A 43 24.57 -23.30 -7.76
N ALA A 44 23.51 -24.12 -7.80
CA ALA A 44 22.39 -23.97 -8.73
C ALA A 44 21.13 -23.35 -8.09
N GLN A 45 21.17 -23.04 -6.80
CA GLN A 45 20.09 -22.35 -6.11
C GLN A 45 20.48 -20.89 -5.93
N GLU A 46 19.68 -19.99 -6.51
CA GLU A 46 19.74 -18.56 -6.26
C GLU A 46 19.31 -18.24 -4.81
N LEU A 47 20.12 -18.67 -3.83
CA LEU A 47 19.90 -18.35 -2.42
C LEU A 47 20.67 -17.07 -2.08
N ALA A 48 20.26 -15.94 -2.67
CA ALA A 48 20.85 -14.64 -2.35
C ALA A 48 20.81 -14.31 -0.85
N ASN A 49 19.89 -14.95 -0.13
CA ASN A 49 19.71 -14.75 1.31
C ASN A 49 20.52 -15.76 2.17
N PHE A 50 21.17 -16.75 1.55
CA PHE A 50 21.89 -17.79 2.30
C PHE A 50 23.38 -17.39 2.41
N ASN A 51 23.75 -16.82 3.52
CA ASN A 51 25.14 -16.44 3.78
C ASN A 51 25.88 -17.56 4.52
N PHE A 52 26.42 -18.52 3.77
CA PHE A 52 27.27 -19.59 4.32
C PHE A 52 28.71 -19.12 4.65
N GLY A 53 29.08 -17.95 4.22
CA GLY A 53 30.49 -17.57 4.07
C GLY A 53 31.07 -16.69 5.13
N GLY A 54 30.43 -16.45 6.26
CA GLY A 54 31.19 -15.72 7.25
C GLY A 54 30.38 -14.79 8.15
N ARG A 55 30.76 -14.83 9.39
CA ARG A 55 30.30 -13.96 10.48
C ARG A 55 30.76 -12.50 10.29
N GLN A 56 30.42 -11.87 9.19
CA GLN A 56 30.51 -10.42 9.14
C GLN A 56 29.36 -9.88 10.01
N LYS A 57 29.68 -8.98 10.92
CA LYS A 57 28.65 -8.27 11.68
C LYS A 57 27.67 -7.64 10.69
N PRO A 58 26.36 -7.84 10.84
CA PRO A 58 25.39 -7.25 9.96
C PRO A 58 25.52 -5.72 10.01
N VAL A 59 25.50 -5.08 8.86
CA VAL A 59 25.38 -3.63 8.77
C VAL A 59 23.93 -3.30 9.08
N ILE A 60 23.67 -2.50 10.12
CA ILE A 60 22.32 -2.06 10.49
C ILE A 60 22.10 -0.68 9.91
N SER A 61 21.06 -0.53 9.09
CA SER A 61 20.67 0.75 8.49
C SER A 61 19.17 0.72 8.13
N PRO A 62 18.41 1.79 8.42
CA PRO A 62 18.74 2.87 9.35
C PRO A 62 18.71 2.39 10.81
N GLU A 63 19.48 3.02 11.68
CA GLU A 63 19.48 2.74 13.12
C GLU A 63 19.10 3.99 13.89
N ILE A 64 17.92 3.98 14.55
CA ILE A 64 17.47 5.07 15.41
C ILE A 64 17.99 4.82 16.83
N GLN A 65 18.70 5.80 17.38
CA GLN A 65 19.18 5.78 18.77
C GLN A 65 18.98 7.17 19.39
N ASN A 66 18.13 7.24 20.41
CA ASN A 66 17.76 8.50 21.07
C ASN A 66 17.29 9.55 20.04
N ASP A 67 17.97 10.70 20.02
CA ASP A 67 17.63 11.86 19.18
C ASP A 67 18.35 11.86 17.81
N SER A 68 18.79 10.70 17.35
CA SER A 68 19.56 10.58 16.12
C SER A 68 19.24 9.33 15.34
N VAL A 69 19.49 9.37 14.04
CA VAL A 69 19.44 8.21 13.15
C VAL A 69 20.76 8.08 12.39
N THR A 70 21.27 6.86 12.33
CA THR A 70 22.50 6.51 11.64
C THR A 70 22.19 5.67 10.44
N PHE A 71 22.68 6.08 9.27
CA PHE A 71 22.59 5.36 8.02
C PHE A 71 23.95 4.77 7.66
N ARG A 72 23.95 3.51 7.19
CA ARG A 72 25.18 2.79 6.83
C ARG A 72 25.02 2.05 5.52
N LEU A 73 26.06 2.09 4.70
CA LEU A 73 26.14 1.33 3.47
C LEU A 73 27.52 0.70 3.33
N LYS A 74 27.59 -0.63 3.12
CA LYS A 74 28.84 -1.28 2.70
C LYS A 74 29.00 -1.09 1.17
N ALA A 75 30.05 -0.39 0.79
CA ALA A 75 30.37 -0.13 -0.62
C ALA A 75 31.89 -0.15 -0.83
N ASP A 76 32.42 -1.32 -1.18
CA ASP A 76 33.86 -1.60 -1.20
C ASP A 76 34.62 -0.74 -2.21
N TYR A 77 34.00 -0.43 -3.35
CA TYR A 77 34.64 0.26 -4.48
C TYR A 77 34.16 1.69 -4.69
N ALA A 78 33.24 2.17 -3.85
CA ALA A 78 32.72 3.52 -3.95
C ALA A 78 33.81 4.55 -3.62
N THR A 79 33.82 5.66 -4.37
CA THR A 79 34.68 6.82 -4.11
C THR A 79 33.96 7.92 -3.35
N VAL A 80 32.65 8.04 -3.55
CA VAL A 80 31.79 9.00 -2.87
C VAL A 80 30.44 8.33 -2.57
N VAL A 81 29.99 8.43 -1.32
CA VAL A 81 28.65 8.03 -0.94
C VAL A 81 27.97 9.18 -0.22
N LYS A 82 26.74 9.48 -0.60
CA LYS A 82 25.89 10.51 0.00
C LYS A 82 24.55 9.92 0.39
N LEU A 83 23.92 10.51 1.40
CA LEU A 83 22.55 10.25 1.81
C LEU A 83 21.64 11.32 1.22
N SER A 84 20.49 10.92 0.65
CA SER A 84 19.40 11.82 0.24
C SER A 84 18.11 11.38 0.93
N GLY A 85 17.30 12.32 1.43
CA GLY A 85 16.07 11.99 2.14
C GLY A 85 15.02 13.08 2.06
N SER A 86 13.74 12.66 2.11
CA SER A 86 12.58 13.56 1.95
C SER A 86 12.36 14.52 3.13
N TRP A 87 13.09 14.37 4.22
CA TRP A 87 13.12 15.35 5.34
C TRP A 87 13.97 16.57 5.06
N MET A 88 14.77 16.57 4.00
CA MET A 88 15.65 17.67 3.66
C MET A 88 14.87 18.87 3.13
N PRO A 89 15.32 20.12 3.39
CA PRO A 89 14.65 21.32 2.88
C PRO A 89 14.49 21.35 1.35
N ASN A 90 15.44 20.73 0.64
CA ASN A 90 15.32 20.47 -0.80
C ASN A 90 15.26 18.96 -1.06
N PRO A 91 14.06 18.34 -1.01
CA PRO A 91 13.91 16.90 -1.19
C PRO A 91 14.23 16.41 -2.60
N TRP A 92 14.36 17.32 -3.58
CA TRP A 92 14.67 17.00 -4.98
C TRP A 92 16.17 17.07 -5.34
N GLY A 93 17.04 17.42 -4.40
CA GLY A 93 18.47 17.55 -4.71
C GLY A 93 19.39 17.75 -3.50
N GLY A 94 18.83 17.68 -2.28
CA GLY A 94 19.63 17.71 -1.07
C GLY A 94 20.36 16.40 -0.84
N THR A 95 21.66 16.48 -0.49
CA THR A 95 22.46 15.31 -0.08
C THR A 95 23.37 15.66 1.08
N ILE A 96 23.70 14.66 1.89
CA ILE A 96 24.66 14.71 2.99
C ILE A 96 25.81 13.74 2.67
N ASP A 97 27.05 14.19 2.76
CA ASP A 97 28.22 13.32 2.54
C ASP A 97 28.35 12.29 3.66
N MET A 98 28.62 11.03 3.29
CA MET A 98 28.89 9.95 4.22
C MET A 98 30.38 9.77 4.42
N GLN A 99 30.79 9.31 5.60
CA GLN A 99 32.19 9.04 5.96
C GLN A 99 32.51 7.57 5.74
N ARG A 100 33.63 7.28 5.07
CA ARG A 100 34.10 5.91 4.91
C ARG A 100 34.80 5.44 6.17
N GLY A 101 34.27 4.38 6.79
CA GLY A 101 34.82 3.75 7.99
C GLY A 101 35.53 2.44 7.71
N GLU A 102 35.69 1.64 8.75
CA GLU A 102 36.30 0.32 8.67
C GLU A 102 35.50 -0.63 7.77
N ASN A 103 36.18 -1.57 7.14
CA ASN A 103 35.60 -2.58 6.25
C ASN A 103 34.74 -2.00 5.10
N ASN A 104 35.07 -0.77 4.67
CA ASN A 104 34.38 -0.03 3.60
C ASN A 104 32.88 0.21 3.90
N VAL A 105 32.52 0.33 5.16
CA VAL A 105 31.19 0.79 5.58
C VAL A 105 31.18 2.30 5.61
N TRP A 106 30.34 2.87 4.80
CA TRP A 106 30.07 4.30 4.79
C TRP A 106 28.98 4.62 5.80
N GLU A 107 29.16 5.67 6.59
CA GLU A 107 28.26 6.05 7.67
C GLU A 107 27.99 7.54 7.68
N VAL A 108 26.75 7.90 8.02
CA VAL A 108 26.37 9.26 8.42
C VAL A 108 25.34 9.18 9.55
N LYS A 109 25.54 10.01 10.56
CA LYS A 109 24.64 10.21 11.67
C LYS A 109 24.03 11.61 11.56
N ILE A 110 22.70 11.68 11.62
CA ILE A 110 21.96 12.96 11.59
C ILE A 110 21.05 13.07 12.81
N PRO A 111 20.64 14.28 13.21
CA PRO A 111 19.54 14.46 14.15
C PRO A 111 18.29 13.72 13.65
N LEU A 112 17.52 13.14 14.58
CA LEU A 112 16.27 12.46 14.21
C LEU A 112 15.28 13.51 13.70
N PRO A 113 14.73 13.34 12.49
CA PRO A 113 13.67 14.21 11.98
C PRO A 113 12.40 14.13 12.83
N GLU A 114 11.46 15.06 12.63
CA GLU A 114 10.14 15.04 13.27
C GLU A 114 9.39 13.71 13.00
N PRO A 115 8.51 13.27 13.92
CA PRO A 115 7.76 12.03 13.76
C PRO A 115 6.95 11.98 12.48
N GLU A 116 7.40 11.18 11.51
CA GLU A 116 6.73 10.93 10.21
C GLU A 116 7.38 9.75 9.48
N ILE A 117 6.82 9.35 8.35
CA ILE A 117 7.44 8.43 7.39
C ILE A 117 8.14 9.23 6.31
N TYR A 118 9.43 9.02 6.21
CA TYR A 118 10.28 9.61 5.18
C TYR A 118 10.79 8.55 4.21
N THR A 119 11.09 8.95 2.99
CA THR A 119 11.82 8.12 2.03
C THR A 119 13.26 8.61 1.92
N TYR A 120 14.17 7.69 1.64
CA TYR A 120 15.56 8.02 1.43
C TYR A 120 16.23 7.08 0.43
N ASN A 121 17.40 7.44 -0.01
CA ASN A 121 18.29 6.56 -0.76
C ASN A 121 19.76 7.01 -0.56
N PHE A 122 20.68 6.12 -0.91
CA PHE A 122 22.08 6.46 -1.05
C PHE A 122 22.36 6.94 -2.46
N VAL A 123 23.34 7.84 -2.62
CA VAL A 123 23.89 8.24 -3.91
C VAL A 123 25.34 7.80 -3.94
N VAL A 124 25.62 6.72 -4.67
CA VAL A 124 26.94 6.09 -4.78
C VAL A 124 27.56 6.50 -6.12
N ASP A 125 28.63 7.26 -6.10
CA ASP A 125 29.32 7.77 -7.29
C ASP A 125 28.35 8.38 -8.34
N GLY A 126 27.31 9.08 -7.83
CA GLY A 126 26.29 9.75 -8.65
C GLY A 126 25.07 8.89 -8.99
N VAL A 127 25.03 7.62 -8.60
CA VAL A 127 23.90 6.70 -8.87
C VAL A 127 23.05 6.54 -7.60
N ALA A 128 21.73 6.71 -7.72
CA ALA A 128 20.80 6.46 -6.63
C ALA A 128 20.64 4.94 -6.39
N VAL A 129 20.85 4.52 -5.13
CA VAL A 129 20.80 3.12 -4.69
C VAL A 129 19.90 3.00 -3.47
N ASN A 130 19.02 2.02 -3.47
CA ASN A 130 18.23 1.69 -2.29
C ASN A 130 19.11 1.10 -1.19
N ASP A 131 18.69 1.29 0.06
CA ASP A 131 19.36 0.67 1.20
C ASP A 131 19.11 -0.85 1.20
N PRO A 132 20.15 -1.67 1.00
CA PRO A 132 19.99 -3.13 0.94
C PRO A 132 19.73 -3.76 2.33
N GLN A 133 19.87 -3.01 3.40
CA GLN A 133 19.65 -3.47 4.77
C GLN A 133 18.24 -3.12 5.27
N ASN A 134 17.52 -2.25 4.57
CA ASN A 134 16.19 -1.83 4.97
C ASN A 134 15.09 -2.60 4.22
N VAL A 135 14.36 -3.44 4.96
CA VAL A 135 13.21 -4.19 4.43
C VAL A 135 11.94 -3.35 4.32
N TYR A 136 11.90 -2.19 5.00
CA TYR A 136 10.76 -1.29 4.90
C TYR A 136 10.89 -0.42 3.65
N VAL A 137 10.13 -0.78 2.63
CA VAL A 137 10.07 -0.05 1.37
C VAL A 137 8.64 0.34 1.05
N GLN A 138 8.47 1.52 0.45
CA GLN A 138 7.21 1.88 -0.20
C GLN A 138 7.37 1.86 -1.72
N ARG A 139 6.28 1.58 -2.42
CA ARG A 139 6.22 1.65 -3.86
C ARG A 139 5.48 2.92 -4.30
N ASP A 140 6.11 3.69 -5.17
CA ASP A 140 5.53 4.85 -5.84
C ASP A 140 5.63 4.64 -7.36
N GLY A 141 4.52 4.27 -7.98
CA GLY A 141 4.49 3.85 -9.37
C GLY A 141 5.39 2.62 -9.62
N THR A 142 6.47 2.77 -10.39
CA THR A 142 7.45 1.71 -10.67
C THR A 142 8.69 1.76 -9.77
N ARG A 143 8.75 2.71 -8.84
CA ARG A 143 9.90 2.89 -7.94
C ARG A 143 9.63 2.30 -6.57
N TYR A 144 10.66 1.67 -6.00
CA TYR A 144 10.70 1.24 -4.62
C TYR A 144 11.65 2.15 -3.85
N LEU A 145 11.19 2.69 -2.73
CA LEU A 145 11.92 3.66 -1.93
C LEU A 145 12.02 3.18 -0.49
N PRO A 146 13.22 3.05 0.08
CA PRO A 146 13.40 2.75 1.50
C PRO A 146 12.69 3.78 2.39
N MET A 147 12.06 3.30 3.46
CA MET A 147 11.36 4.15 4.44
C MET A 147 12.15 4.28 5.72
N LEU A 148 12.20 5.50 6.25
CA LEU A 148 12.52 5.79 7.64
C LEU A 148 11.21 6.12 8.36
N ILE A 149 10.80 5.28 9.30
CA ILE A 149 9.63 5.54 10.16
C ILE A 149 10.15 6.13 11.46
N VAL A 150 9.94 7.43 11.67
CA VAL A 150 10.32 8.12 12.90
C VAL A 150 9.17 8.01 13.89
N PRO A 151 9.39 7.37 15.06
CA PRO A 151 8.33 7.16 16.04
C PRO A 151 7.91 8.48 16.73
N GLY A 152 6.63 8.57 17.08
CA GLY A 152 6.05 9.68 17.83
C GLY A 152 4.52 9.68 17.74
N GLU A 153 3.86 10.68 18.32
CA GLU A 153 2.40 10.77 18.36
C GLU A 153 1.75 10.68 16.97
N ARG A 154 2.31 11.41 16.00
CA ARG A 154 1.79 11.43 14.63
C ARG A 154 1.85 10.06 13.95
N THR A 155 2.85 9.25 14.27
CA THR A 155 3.13 7.96 13.62
C THR A 155 2.73 6.75 14.45
N GLU A 156 2.07 6.95 15.59
CA GLU A 156 1.75 5.86 16.54
C GLU A 156 0.91 4.72 15.92
N ASN A 157 0.16 5.02 14.86
CA ASN A 157 -0.68 4.07 14.14
C ASN A 157 -0.07 3.63 12.78
N TYR A 158 1.14 4.06 12.42
CA TYR A 158 1.73 3.77 11.12
C TYR A 158 2.62 2.50 11.11
N GLY A 159 3.00 1.99 12.29
CA GLY A 159 3.70 0.71 12.46
C GLY A 159 2.76 -0.48 12.45
N GLU A 160 3.35 -1.69 12.57
CA GLU A 160 2.57 -2.91 12.63
C GLU A 160 1.81 -3.02 13.96
N ALA A 161 0.52 -3.38 13.90
CA ALA A 161 -0.31 -3.71 15.05
C ALA A 161 -0.03 -5.14 15.54
N THR A 162 -0.69 -5.59 16.62
CA THR A 162 -0.59 -6.98 17.07
C THR A 162 -1.65 -7.88 16.40
N LYS A 163 -2.73 -7.28 15.90
CA LYS A 163 -3.80 -7.96 15.15
C LYS A 163 -3.86 -7.40 13.75
N HIS A 164 -3.74 -8.26 12.76
CA HIS A 164 -3.64 -7.89 11.37
C HIS A 164 -4.89 -8.27 10.59
N GLY A 165 -5.37 -7.34 9.77
CA GLY A 165 -6.31 -7.60 8.70
C GLY A 165 -5.63 -8.31 7.52
N THR A 166 -6.40 -8.56 6.47
CA THR A 166 -5.92 -9.20 5.24
C THR A 166 -6.04 -8.26 4.07
N VAL A 167 -4.98 -8.15 3.27
CA VAL A 167 -5.00 -7.44 1.99
C VAL A 167 -5.08 -8.46 0.86
N SER A 168 -6.04 -8.31 -0.04
CA SER A 168 -6.25 -9.17 -1.20
C SER A 168 -6.38 -8.35 -2.49
N HIS A 169 -6.17 -8.99 -3.64
CA HIS A 169 -6.17 -8.35 -4.95
C HIS A 169 -7.16 -9.04 -5.90
N PRO A 170 -8.49 -8.90 -5.67
CA PRO A 170 -9.49 -9.47 -6.57
C PRO A 170 -9.52 -8.75 -7.92
N TRP A 171 -9.89 -9.50 -8.96
CA TRP A 171 -10.15 -9.00 -10.30
C TRP A 171 -11.65 -8.95 -10.56
N TYR A 172 -12.10 -7.96 -11.30
CA TYR A 172 -13.46 -7.83 -11.78
C TYR A 172 -13.47 -7.40 -13.24
N HIS A 173 -14.49 -7.77 -13.97
CA HIS A 173 -14.73 -7.25 -15.31
C HIS A 173 -15.49 -5.93 -15.23
N SER A 174 -14.98 -4.90 -15.91
CA SER A 174 -15.68 -3.64 -16.11
C SER A 174 -16.22 -3.56 -17.52
N GLU A 175 -17.52 -3.72 -17.69
CA GLU A 175 -18.21 -3.55 -18.98
C GLU A 175 -18.06 -2.11 -19.48
N LEU A 176 -18.21 -1.12 -18.59
CA LEU A 176 -18.10 0.30 -18.93
C LEU A 176 -16.71 0.70 -19.45
N LEU A 177 -15.65 0.10 -18.91
CA LEU A 177 -14.27 0.37 -19.31
C LEU A 177 -13.73 -0.69 -20.27
N GLY A 178 -14.50 -1.77 -20.53
CA GLY A 178 -14.21 -2.84 -21.47
C GLY A 178 -12.92 -3.60 -21.18
N MET A 179 -12.63 -3.91 -19.91
CA MET A 179 -11.44 -4.65 -19.49
C MET A 179 -11.60 -5.26 -18.10
N ASP A 180 -10.85 -6.34 -17.84
CA ASP A 180 -10.66 -6.83 -16.48
C ASP A 180 -9.75 -5.89 -15.70
N ARG A 181 -10.12 -5.62 -14.44
CA ARG A 181 -9.42 -4.66 -13.59
C ARG A 181 -9.19 -5.23 -12.20
N ARG A 182 -8.05 -4.89 -11.62
CA ARG A 182 -7.67 -5.30 -10.27
C ARG A 182 -8.09 -4.27 -9.23
N LEU A 183 -8.51 -4.77 -8.08
CA LEU A 183 -8.74 -4.00 -6.85
C LEU A 183 -7.70 -4.39 -5.81
N THR A 184 -7.46 -3.51 -4.85
CA THR A 184 -6.87 -3.87 -3.56
C THR A 184 -7.96 -3.76 -2.50
N VAL A 185 -8.16 -4.83 -1.74
CA VAL A 185 -9.20 -4.91 -0.72
C VAL A 185 -8.59 -5.31 0.61
N TYR A 186 -8.79 -4.48 1.64
CA TYR A 186 -8.48 -4.81 3.02
C TYR A 186 -9.72 -5.32 3.73
N THR A 187 -9.59 -6.41 4.48
CA THR A 187 -10.60 -6.92 5.41
C THR A 187 -10.04 -6.94 6.83
N PRO A 188 -10.83 -6.55 7.85
CA PRO A 188 -10.30 -6.36 9.21
C PRO A 188 -9.97 -7.68 9.90
N TYR A 189 -9.14 -7.64 10.94
CA TYR A 189 -8.84 -8.78 11.79
C TYR A 189 -10.14 -9.51 12.23
N GLY A 190 -10.13 -10.84 12.17
CA GLY A 190 -11.28 -11.67 12.52
C GLY A 190 -12.35 -11.76 11.44
N TYR A 191 -12.14 -11.16 10.26
CA TYR A 191 -13.08 -11.28 9.13
C TYR A 191 -13.35 -12.75 8.81
N GLU A 192 -12.35 -13.59 8.57
CA GLU A 192 -12.54 -15.00 8.21
C GLU A 192 -13.13 -15.84 9.34
N ALA A 193 -12.83 -15.51 10.59
CA ALA A 193 -13.35 -16.22 11.77
C ALA A 193 -14.85 -16.00 12.01
N ASN A 194 -15.44 -14.97 11.40
CA ASN A 194 -16.84 -14.58 11.64
C ASN A 194 -17.66 -14.58 10.33
N PRO A 195 -17.99 -15.73 9.73
CA PRO A 195 -18.59 -15.82 8.40
C PRO A 195 -19.99 -15.20 8.28
N LYS A 196 -20.68 -14.95 9.38
CA LYS A 196 -22.01 -14.32 9.39
C LYS A 196 -21.97 -12.81 9.61
N LYS A 197 -20.86 -12.27 10.10
CA LYS A 197 -20.73 -10.83 10.36
C LYS A 197 -20.55 -10.08 9.04
N LYS A 198 -21.36 -9.04 8.84
CA LYS A 198 -21.21 -8.08 7.74
C LYS A 198 -20.54 -6.80 8.23
N TYR A 199 -19.90 -6.09 7.34
CA TYR A 199 -19.06 -4.94 7.64
C TYR A 199 -19.44 -3.75 6.77
N PRO A 200 -19.32 -2.51 7.27
CA PRO A 200 -19.38 -1.33 6.45
C PRO A 200 -18.18 -1.26 5.52
N VAL A 201 -18.26 -0.44 4.47
CA VAL A 201 -17.25 -0.36 3.41
C VAL A 201 -16.80 1.07 3.20
N LEU A 202 -15.47 1.29 3.21
CA LEU A 202 -14.81 2.50 2.76
C LEU A 202 -14.23 2.28 1.36
N TYR A 203 -14.65 3.08 0.39
CA TYR A 203 -14.02 3.18 -0.93
C TYR A 203 -12.98 4.30 -0.87
N LEU A 204 -11.68 3.95 -1.01
CA LEU A 204 -10.55 4.84 -0.78
C LEU A 204 -9.73 5.04 -2.06
N LEU A 205 -9.81 6.24 -2.64
CA LEU A 205 -9.37 6.55 -3.99
C LEU A 205 -8.01 7.26 -4.00
N HIS A 206 -7.10 6.78 -4.86
CA HIS A 206 -5.77 7.38 -5.04
C HIS A 206 -5.77 8.62 -5.94
N GLY A 207 -4.68 9.38 -5.92
CA GLY A 207 -4.46 10.55 -6.77
C GLY A 207 -3.84 10.22 -8.13
N ALA A 208 -3.64 11.25 -8.95
CA ALA A 208 -3.00 11.11 -10.25
C ALA A 208 -1.60 10.48 -10.11
N GLY A 209 -1.27 9.55 -11.03
CA GLY A 209 0.00 8.81 -11.01
C GLY A 209 0.04 7.61 -10.07
N GLY A 210 -0.96 7.47 -9.17
CA GLY A 210 -1.13 6.28 -8.33
C GLY A 210 -1.87 5.14 -9.04
N ASP A 211 -2.08 4.07 -8.31
CA ASP A 211 -2.84 2.88 -8.71
C ASP A 211 -3.52 2.24 -7.48
N GLU A 212 -4.11 1.07 -7.64
CA GLU A 212 -4.85 0.37 -6.58
C GLU A 212 -4.01 -0.02 -5.36
N GLU A 213 -2.69 0.06 -5.43
CA GLU A 213 -1.80 -0.23 -4.30
C GLU A 213 -1.26 1.03 -3.59
N ALA A 214 -1.54 2.23 -4.12
CA ALA A 214 -0.97 3.46 -3.58
C ALA A 214 -1.29 3.69 -2.09
N TRP A 215 -2.54 3.44 -1.70
CA TRP A 215 -2.97 3.61 -0.31
C TRP A 215 -2.39 2.56 0.65
N THR A 216 -2.17 1.33 0.20
CA THR A 216 -1.50 0.31 1.03
C THR A 216 -0.01 0.57 1.13
N SER A 217 0.63 0.94 0.03
CA SER A 217 2.08 1.14 -0.03
C SER A 217 2.52 2.45 0.64
N MET A 218 2.00 3.60 0.16
CA MET A 218 2.40 4.92 0.67
C MET A 218 1.49 5.41 1.80
N GLY A 219 0.21 5.03 1.78
CA GLY A 219 -0.79 5.44 2.76
C GLY A 219 -0.81 4.63 4.04
N ARG A 220 -0.16 3.47 4.10
CA ARG A 220 -0.14 2.59 5.29
C ARG A 220 -1.56 2.20 5.77
N THR A 221 -2.49 2.07 4.85
CA THR A 221 -3.93 1.88 5.19
C THR A 221 -4.18 0.67 6.09
N ALA A 222 -3.55 -0.47 5.80
CA ALA A 222 -3.71 -1.67 6.63
C ALA A 222 -3.23 -1.41 8.07
N GLN A 223 -2.02 -0.86 8.22
CA GLN A 223 -1.43 -0.59 9.54
C GLN A 223 -2.24 0.44 10.34
N ILE A 224 -2.67 1.53 9.69
CA ILE A 224 -3.49 2.56 10.36
C ILE A 224 -4.80 1.95 10.85
N LEU A 225 -5.49 1.18 10.01
CA LEU A 225 -6.78 0.60 10.40
C LEU A 225 -6.63 -0.52 11.42
N ASP A 226 -5.61 -1.37 11.29
CA ASP A 226 -5.34 -2.42 12.29
C ASP A 226 -5.12 -1.82 13.68
N ASN A 227 -4.30 -0.77 13.78
CA ASN A 227 -4.07 -0.06 15.04
C ASN A 227 -5.33 0.63 15.56
N LEU A 228 -6.06 1.36 14.72
CA LEU A 228 -7.28 2.05 15.14
C LEU A 228 -8.37 1.08 15.59
N ILE A 229 -8.55 -0.04 14.89
CA ILE A 229 -9.54 -1.07 15.22
C ILE A 229 -9.13 -1.80 16.52
N GLU A 230 -7.84 -2.14 16.68
CA GLU A 230 -7.34 -2.79 17.89
C GLU A 230 -7.49 -1.91 19.13
N LYS A 231 -7.28 -0.59 18.98
CA LYS A 231 -7.50 0.42 20.04
C LYS A 231 -8.98 0.74 20.29
N GLY A 232 -9.91 0.21 19.47
CA GLY A 232 -11.35 0.51 19.55
C GLY A 232 -11.70 1.94 19.11
N LEU A 233 -10.82 2.60 18.36
CA LEU A 233 -11.01 3.96 17.87
C LEU A 233 -11.77 4.02 16.55
N ALA A 234 -11.69 2.97 15.72
CA ALA A 234 -12.43 2.85 14.48
C ALA A 234 -13.29 1.56 14.46
N GLU A 235 -14.43 1.63 13.77
CA GLU A 235 -15.26 0.46 13.52
C GLU A 235 -14.53 -0.50 12.56
N PRO A 236 -14.58 -1.82 12.79
CA PRO A 236 -14.09 -2.79 11.82
C PRO A 236 -14.80 -2.65 10.47
N MET A 237 -14.06 -2.35 9.42
CA MET A 237 -14.58 -2.08 8.09
C MET A 237 -13.80 -2.79 6.98
N ILE A 238 -14.43 -3.02 5.84
CA ILE A 238 -13.77 -3.37 4.58
C ILE A 238 -13.27 -2.08 3.93
N VAL A 239 -12.06 -2.08 3.36
CA VAL A 239 -11.61 -0.96 2.54
C VAL A 239 -11.32 -1.44 1.12
N VAL A 240 -11.90 -0.75 0.16
CA VAL A 240 -11.76 -1.02 -1.26
C VAL A 240 -10.94 0.10 -1.89
N MET A 241 -9.81 -0.23 -2.46
CA MET A 241 -8.88 0.68 -3.13
C MET A 241 -8.82 0.31 -4.61
N PRO A 242 -9.65 0.94 -5.45
CA PRO A 242 -9.65 0.67 -6.88
C PRO A 242 -8.60 1.51 -7.61
N ASN A 243 -8.24 1.08 -8.83
CA ASN A 243 -7.43 1.90 -9.72
C ASN A 243 -8.30 2.96 -10.42
N GLY A 244 -8.04 4.23 -10.12
CA GLY A 244 -8.76 5.39 -10.66
C GLY A 244 -8.41 5.76 -12.10
N ASN A 245 -7.41 5.10 -12.71
CA ASN A 245 -7.01 5.33 -14.09
C ASN A 245 -7.83 4.45 -15.02
N ALA A 246 -8.77 5.03 -15.76
CA ALA A 246 -9.71 4.30 -16.60
C ALA A 246 -9.08 3.43 -17.71
N ASN A 247 -7.83 3.71 -18.10
CA ASN A 247 -7.07 3.00 -19.13
C ASN A 247 -6.16 1.89 -18.60
N GLN A 248 -6.09 1.69 -17.28
CA GLN A 248 -5.22 0.71 -16.64
C GLN A 248 -6.04 -0.48 -16.09
N ALA A 249 -5.59 -1.68 -16.37
CA ALA A 249 -6.14 -2.91 -15.76
C ALA A 249 -5.67 -3.08 -14.30
N ALA A 250 -4.40 -2.79 -14.05
CA ALA A 250 -3.76 -2.93 -12.73
C ALA A 250 -2.51 -2.04 -12.64
N ALA A 251 -1.85 -2.07 -11.48
CA ALA A 251 -0.58 -1.40 -11.23
C ALA A 251 0.45 -1.71 -12.32
N ARG A 252 1.20 -0.69 -12.74
CA ARG A 252 2.22 -0.79 -13.81
C ARG A 252 3.30 -1.83 -13.54
N THR A 253 3.57 -2.12 -12.28
CA THR A 253 4.55 -3.15 -11.86
C THR A 253 4.17 -4.56 -12.33
N LEU A 254 2.92 -4.81 -12.70
CA LEU A 254 2.50 -6.10 -13.28
C LEU A 254 2.84 -6.24 -14.77
N GLY A 255 3.33 -5.18 -15.42
CA GLY A 255 3.71 -5.23 -16.84
C GLY A 255 2.54 -5.41 -17.81
N ILE A 256 1.31 -5.19 -17.37
CA ILE A 256 0.12 -5.29 -18.22
C ILE A 256 0.04 -4.02 -19.07
N PRO A 257 -0.10 -4.14 -20.41
CA PRO A 257 -0.22 -2.98 -21.27
C PRO A 257 -1.44 -2.11 -20.91
N GLU A 258 -1.24 -0.80 -20.89
CA GLU A 258 -2.33 0.15 -20.75
C GLU A 258 -3.07 0.31 -22.07
N LYS A 259 -4.38 0.54 -22.01
CA LYS A 259 -5.11 1.03 -23.17
C LYS A 259 -4.62 2.43 -23.53
N PRO A 260 -4.55 2.78 -24.82
CA PRO A 260 -4.25 4.16 -25.21
C PRO A 260 -5.20 5.11 -24.51
N MET A 261 -4.63 6.12 -23.84
CA MET A 261 -5.44 7.20 -23.30
C MET A 261 -5.96 8.02 -24.49
N GLN A 262 -7.28 8.06 -24.66
CA GLN A 262 -7.85 9.04 -25.58
C GLN A 262 -7.38 10.42 -25.12
N MET A 263 -6.80 11.21 -26.05
CA MET A 263 -6.20 12.50 -25.68
C MET A 263 -7.29 13.41 -25.11
N ARG A 264 -7.33 13.52 -23.80
CA ARG A 264 -8.30 14.28 -22.98
C ARG A 264 -8.42 15.74 -23.37
N TRP A 265 -7.52 16.25 -24.16
CA TRP A 265 -7.30 17.68 -24.36
C TRP A 265 -7.45 18.16 -25.80
N ASP A 266 -7.79 17.26 -26.74
CA ASP A 266 -8.21 17.70 -28.06
C ASP A 266 -9.63 18.29 -27.95
N ARG A 267 -9.69 19.60 -27.75
CA ARG A 267 -10.95 20.34 -27.60
C ARG A 267 -11.87 20.16 -28.82
N ASP A 268 -11.30 20.04 -30.01
CA ASP A 268 -12.04 19.86 -31.24
C ASP A 268 -12.59 18.43 -31.37
N ALA A 269 -11.84 17.44 -30.90
CA ALA A 269 -12.34 16.07 -30.82
C ALA A 269 -13.45 15.94 -29.78
N ILE A 270 -13.26 16.54 -28.59
CA ILE A 270 -14.27 16.52 -27.50
C ILE A 270 -15.56 17.29 -27.96
N ALA A 271 -15.43 18.39 -28.66
CA ALA A 271 -16.57 19.14 -29.17
C ALA A 271 -17.42 18.36 -30.16
N LYS A 272 -16.83 17.40 -30.88
CA LYS A 272 -17.52 16.53 -31.85
C LYS A 272 -18.14 15.26 -31.20
N MET A 273 -17.82 14.97 -29.96
CA MET A 273 -18.38 13.84 -29.22
C MET A 273 -19.83 14.06 -28.89
N SER A 274 -20.64 13.01 -28.93
CA SER A 274 -21.97 13.01 -28.34
C SER A 274 -21.90 13.29 -26.83
N GLU A 275 -23.00 13.66 -26.23
CA GLU A 275 -23.09 13.86 -24.78
C GLU A 275 -22.72 12.60 -24.01
N ALA A 276 -23.17 11.42 -24.47
CA ALA A 276 -22.86 10.14 -23.86
C ALA A 276 -21.36 9.80 -23.93
N GLU A 277 -20.70 10.09 -25.06
CA GLU A 277 -19.24 9.87 -25.19
C GLU A 277 -18.44 10.82 -24.29
N ARG A 278 -18.87 12.07 -24.17
CA ARG A 278 -18.25 13.04 -23.25
C ARG A 278 -18.45 12.62 -21.80
N ASP A 279 -19.63 12.19 -21.43
CA ASP A 279 -19.91 11.71 -20.09
C ASP A 279 -19.08 10.47 -19.75
N LEU A 280 -18.97 9.51 -20.67
CA LEU A 280 -18.11 8.33 -20.48
C LEU A 280 -16.64 8.72 -20.35
N LEU A 281 -16.17 9.69 -21.13
CA LEU A 281 -14.80 10.20 -21.04
C LEU A 281 -14.51 10.85 -19.69
N MET A 282 -15.44 11.66 -19.18
CA MET A 282 -15.27 12.45 -17.96
C MET A 282 -15.60 11.65 -16.70
N ASN A 283 -16.63 10.83 -16.75
CA ASN A 283 -17.22 10.16 -15.59
C ASN A 283 -17.18 8.63 -15.68
N GLY A 284 -16.62 8.03 -16.73
CA GLY A 284 -16.66 6.58 -16.95
C GLY A 284 -16.10 5.78 -15.78
N TYR A 285 -14.99 6.20 -15.20
CA TYR A 285 -14.46 5.56 -13.99
C TYR A 285 -15.40 5.74 -12.78
N VAL A 286 -15.93 6.93 -12.56
CA VAL A 286 -16.85 7.22 -11.43
C VAL A 286 -18.12 6.39 -11.57
N ARG A 287 -18.65 6.25 -12.79
CA ARG A 287 -19.80 5.37 -13.07
C ARG A 287 -19.45 3.91 -12.80
N SER A 288 -18.31 3.43 -13.30
CA SER A 288 -17.82 2.07 -13.01
C SER A 288 -17.67 1.83 -11.50
N LEU A 289 -17.14 2.79 -10.75
CA LEU A 289 -17.06 2.70 -9.30
C LEU A 289 -18.44 2.47 -8.67
N CYS A 290 -19.42 3.30 -9.04
CA CYS A 290 -20.73 3.31 -8.40
C CYS A 290 -21.64 2.15 -8.88
N THR A 291 -21.54 1.74 -10.15
CA THR A 291 -22.46 0.76 -10.75
C THR A 291 -21.88 -0.62 -10.98
N GLU A 292 -20.55 -0.77 -10.91
CA GLU A 292 -19.87 -2.06 -11.08
C GLU A 292 -19.10 -2.47 -9.83
N ILE A 293 -18.19 -1.61 -9.30
CA ILE A 293 -17.34 -1.97 -8.15
C ILE A 293 -18.18 -2.11 -6.88
N VAL A 294 -19.08 -1.17 -6.58
CA VAL A 294 -19.94 -1.25 -5.38
C VAL A 294 -20.76 -2.54 -5.38
N PRO A 295 -21.52 -2.90 -6.44
CA PRO A 295 -22.22 -4.18 -6.51
C PRO A 295 -21.30 -5.41 -6.46
N PHE A 296 -20.13 -5.36 -7.10
CA PHE A 296 -19.14 -6.44 -7.05
C PHE A 296 -18.69 -6.73 -5.61
N ILE A 297 -18.41 -5.69 -4.84
CA ILE A 297 -18.01 -5.82 -3.43
C ILE A 297 -19.15 -6.39 -2.59
N GLU A 298 -20.37 -5.90 -2.77
CA GLU A 298 -21.54 -6.38 -2.01
C GLU A 298 -21.91 -7.83 -2.32
N LYS A 299 -21.61 -8.30 -3.52
CA LYS A 299 -21.80 -9.68 -3.96
C LYS A 299 -20.72 -10.63 -3.44
N ASN A 300 -19.46 -10.20 -3.43
CA ASN A 300 -18.32 -11.09 -3.19
C ASN A 300 -17.72 -10.97 -1.79
N PHE A 301 -18.05 -9.91 -1.03
CA PHE A 301 -17.60 -9.68 0.34
C PHE A 301 -18.79 -9.54 1.30
N ARG A 302 -18.55 -9.70 2.59
CA ARG A 302 -19.59 -9.53 3.60
C ARG A 302 -19.85 -8.05 3.89
N ALA A 303 -20.21 -7.31 2.87
CA ALA A 303 -20.56 -5.90 2.94
C ALA A 303 -22.02 -5.68 3.38
N ILE A 304 -22.28 -4.58 4.07
CA ILE A 304 -23.64 -4.12 4.41
C ILE A 304 -24.12 -3.22 3.26
N PRO A 305 -25.14 -3.63 2.46
CA PRO A 305 -25.55 -2.90 1.27
C PRO A 305 -26.52 -1.73 1.59
N LYS A 306 -26.05 -0.76 2.37
CA LYS A 306 -26.83 0.43 2.78
C LYS A 306 -25.96 1.68 2.70
N PRO A 307 -26.51 2.85 2.30
CA PRO A 307 -25.77 4.13 2.28
C PRO A 307 -25.11 4.44 3.63
N ALA A 308 -25.82 4.19 4.74
CA ALA A 308 -25.32 4.38 6.11
C ALA A 308 -24.10 3.50 6.48
N SER A 309 -23.74 2.56 5.63
CA SER A 309 -22.59 1.66 5.80
C SER A 309 -21.61 1.79 4.64
N ARG A 310 -21.74 2.84 3.81
CA ARG A 310 -20.78 3.14 2.74
C ARG A 310 -20.14 4.49 2.95
N ALA A 311 -18.83 4.52 2.88
CA ALA A 311 -18.01 5.71 2.87
C ALA A 311 -17.21 5.79 1.58
N ILE A 312 -16.99 7.01 1.09
CA ILE A 312 -16.08 7.28 -0.02
C ILE A 312 -15.11 8.36 0.39
N ALA A 313 -13.82 8.13 0.15
CA ALA A 313 -12.75 9.07 0.40
C ALA A 313 -11.72 9.02 -0.73
N GLY A 314 -11.03 10.11 -0.97
CA GLY A 314 -9.97 10.09 -1.97
C GLY A 314 -9.13 11.34 -1.96
N LEU A 315 -7.88 11.21 -2.40
CA LEU A 315 -6.92 12.30 -2.46
C LEU A 315 -6.77 12.84 -3.89
N SER A 316 -6.60 14.16 -4.04
CA SER A 316 -6.27 14.80 -5.32
C SER A 316 -7.28 14.46 -6.44
N MET A 317 -6.87 13.73 -7.48
CA MET A 317 -7.76 13.17 -8.51
C MET A 317 -8.85 12.30 -7.87
N GLY A 318 -8.51 11.42 -6.92
CA GLY A 318 -9.47 10.61 -6.18
C GLY A 318 -10.41 11.45 -5.30
N GLY A 319 -9.95 12.60 -4.81
CA GLY A 319 -10.81 13.61 -4.16
C GLY A 319 -11.85 14.19 -5.12
N GLY A 320 -11.43 14.47 -6.36
CA GLY A 320 -12.34 14.86 -7.44
C GLY A 320 -13.35 13.76 -7.77
N HIS A 321 -12.90 12.51 -7.87
CA HIS A 321 -13.79 11.36 -8.06
C HIS A 321 -14.76 11.17 -6.88
N THR A 322 -14.32 11.44 -5.63
CA THR A 322 -15.17 11.42 -4.44
C THR A 322 -16.31 12.44 -4.55
N ILE A 323 -16.00 13.69 -4.92
CA ILE A 323 -17.01 14.73 -5.15
C ILE A 323 -17.94 14.31 -6.28
N SER A 324 -17.39 13.90 -7.44
CA SER A 324 -18.18 13.51 -8.60
C SER A 324 -19.11 12.33 -8.29
N ALA A 325 -18.62 11.30 -7.60
CA ALA A 325 -19.44 10.15 -7.21
C ALA A 325 -20.58 10.56 -6.28
N SER A 326 -20.30 11.43 -5.31
CA SER A 326 -21.31 11.88 -4.34
C SER A 326 -22.42 12.71 -4.96
N VAL A 327 -22.11 13.55 -5.98
CA VAL A 327 -23.13 14.38 -6.63
C VAL A 327 -23.86 13.67 -7.77
N LEU A 328 -23.23 12.69 -8.44
CA LEU A 328 -23.88 11.86 -9.45
C LEU A 328 -24.79 10.78 -8.83
N TYR A 329 -24.46 10.32 -7.63
CA TYR A 329 -25.18 9.27 -6.90
C TYR A 329 -25.40 9.70 -5.44
N PRO A 330 -26.22 10.73 -5.18
CA PRO A 330 -26.31 11.38 -3.87
C PRO A 330 -26.86 10.49 -2.75
N GLU A 331 -27.53 9.37 -3.09
CA GLU A 331 -28.08 8.42 -2.12
C GLU A 331 -27.19 7.17 -1.93
N LEU A 332 -25.95 7.17 -2.47
CA LEU A 332 -25.10 5.99 -2.44
C LEU A 332 -24.20 5.93 -1.19
N PHE A 333 -23.70 7.08 -0.73
CA PHE A 333 -22.75 7.20 0.37
C PHE A 333 -23.21 8.21 1.42
N ASP A 334 -23.27 7.81 2.69
CA ASP A 334 -23.58 8.72 3.82
C ASP A 334 -22.32 9.37 4.41
N TYR A 335 -21.11 8.89 4.05
CA TYR A 335 -19.82 9.41 4.51
C TYR A 335 -18.97 9.78 3.29
N ILE A 336 -18.58 11.03 3.20
CA ILE A 336 -17.91 11.60 2.02
C ILE A 336 -16.70 12.40 2.48
N CYS A 337 -15.50 11.99 2.08
CA CYS A 337 -14.24 12.55 2.59
C CYS A 337 -13.30 12.97 1.42
N PRO A 338 -13.53 14.13 0.76
CA PRO A 338 -12.62 14.66 -0.26
C PRO A 338 -11.37 15.26 0.40
N LEU A 339 -10.18 14.78 -0.01
CA LEU A 339 -8.88 15.13 0.57
C LEU A 339 -8.02 15.81 -0.50
N SER A 340 -7.57 17.05 -0.27
CA SER A 340 -6.80 17.82 -1.27
C SER A 340 -7.45 17.67 -2.67
N ALA A 341 -8.75 17.93 -2.77
CA ALA A 341 -9.57 17.46 -3.89
C ALA A 341 -9.42 18.33 -5.16
N ALA A 342 -9.23 17.66 -6.31
CA ALA A 342 -9.18 18.26 -7.64
C ALA A 342 -10.57 18.27 -8.34
N GLY A 343 -11.66 18.49 -7.60
CA GLY A 343 -13.03 18.50 -8.11
C GLY A 343 -13.80 19.72 -7.66
N ASP A 344 -15.00 19.85 -8.21
CA ASP A 344 -15.97 20.89 -7.83
C ASP A 344 -17.39 20.34 -7.94
N ALA A 345 -18.34 21.03 -7.29
CA ALA A 345 -19.76 20.75 -7.37
C ALA A 345 -20.54 22.07 -7.43
N THR A 346 -21.67 22.07 -8.14
CA THR A 346 -22.54 23.23 -8.16
C THR A 346 -23.37 23.33 -6.88
N PRO A 347 -23.89 24.55 -6.54
CA PRO A 347 -24.77 24.69 -5.39
C PRO A 347 -26.01 23.78 -5.45
N GLU A 348 -26.57 23.54 -6.64
CA GLU A 348 -27.73 22.66 -6.84
C GLU A 348 -27.38 21.20 -6.54
N GLN A 349 -26.20 20.74 -6.99
CA GLN A 349 -25.70 19.39 -6.71
C GLN A 349 -25.47 19.19 -5.20
N LEU A 350 -24.85 20.18 -4.55
CA LEU A 350 -24.62 20.13 -3.10
C LEU A 350 -25.94 20.18 -2.32
N ALA A 351 -26.93 20.96 -2.77
CA ALA A 351 -28.25 21.00 -2.16
C ALA A 351 -29.00 19.65 -2.30
N ALA A 352 -28.87 18.98 -3.45
CA ALA A 352 -29.42 17.64 -3.64
C ALA A 352 -28.72 16.62 -2.72
N LEU A 353 -27.41 16.68 -2.60
CA LEU A 353 -26.63 15.81 -1.70
C LEU A 353 -27.00 16.05 -0.23
N LYS A 354 -27.17 17.32 0.20
CA LYS A 354 -27.64 17.65 1.54
C LYS A 354 -29.01 17.05 1.83
N LYS A 355 -29.93 17.10 0.84
CA LYS A 355 -31.28 16.51 0.97
C LYS A 355 -31.24 14.99 1.11
N ALA A 356 -30.28 14.32 0.49
CA ALA A 356 -30.10 12.86 0.60
C ALA A 356 -29.72 12.41 2.00
N GLY A 357 -29.17 13.28 2.84
CA GLY A 357 -28.96 13.00 4.27
C GLY A 357 -27.58 12.47 4.62
N VAL A 358 -26.53 13.12 4.12
CA VAL A 358 -25.12 12.79 4.43
C VAL A 358 -24.84 12.92 5.92
N LYS A 359 -24.25 11.89 6.51
CA LYS A 359 -23.88 11.84 7.95
C LYS A 359 -22.56 12.54 8.24
N LEU A 360 -21.58 12.43 7.33
CA LEU A 360 -20.29 13.08 7.43
C LEU A 360 -19.84 13.57 6.06
N TYR A 361 -19.56 14.87 5.97
CA TYR A 361 -18.77 15.44 4.89
C TYR A 361 -17.48 15.99 5.48
N PHE A 362 -16.36 15.28 5.28
CA PHE A 362 -15.05 15.61 5.85
C PHE A 362 -14.14 16.15 4.74
N LEU A 363 -14.03 17.47 4.66
CA LEU A 363 -13.16 18.16 3.71
C LEU A 363 -11.79 18.41 4.36
N ALA A 364 -10.70 17.97 3.73
CA ALA A 364 -9.36 18.18 4.27
C ALA A 364 -8.36 18.64 3.22
N CYS A 365 -7.49 19.59 3.60
CA CYS A 365 -6.42 20.09 2.75
C CYS A 365 -5.27 20.66 3.57
N GLY A 366 -4.04 20.59 3.06
CA GLY A 366 -2.89 21.25 3.64
C GLY A 366 -2.86 22.74 3.31
N ASN A 367 -2.41 23.59 4.25
CA ASN A 367 -2.41 25.05 4.11
C ASN A 367 -1.43 25.57 3.03
N THR A 368 -0.47 24.74 2.59
CA THR A 368 0.45 25.04 1.47
C THR A 368 0.24 24.12 0.26
N ASP A 369 -0.88 23.37 0.23
CA ASP A 369 -1.28 22.56 -0.91
C ASP A 369 -1.70 23.46 -2.08
N PHE A 370 -1.28 23.14 -3.31
CA PHE A 370 -1.68 23.92 -4.49
C PHE A 370 -3.18 23.84 -4.79
N LEU A 371 -3.92 22.93 -4.16
CA LEU A 371 -5.38 22.82 -4.21
C LEU A 371 -6.06 23.48 -3.00
N PHE A 372 -5.32 24.16 -2.13
CA PHE A 372 -5.87 24.75 -0.91
C PHE A 372 -7.00 25.76 -1.21
N GLN A 373 -6.82 26.63 -2.22
CA GLN A 373 -7.87 27.57 -2.60
C GLN A 373 -9.18 26.88 -3.05
N ARG A 374 -9.09 25.73 -3.73
CA ARG A 374 -10.27 24.95 -4.08
C ARG A 374 -10.99 24.36 -2.87
N ALA A 375 -10.24 23.97 -1.85
CA ALA A 375 -10.82 23.52 -0.58
C ALA A 375 -11.53 24.67 0.14
N GLU A 376 -10.94 25.86 0.17
CA GLU A 376 -11.58 27.09 0.71
C GLU A 376 -12.86 27.42 -0.03
N ASP A 377 -12.85 27.39 -1.38
CA ASP A 377 -14.02 27.66 -2.20
C ASP A 377 -15.15 26.65 -1.94
N MET A 378 -14.80 25.36 -1.78
CA MET A 378 -15.77 24.31 -1.44
C MET A 378 -16.32 24.51 -0.02
N HIS A 379 -15.46 24.82 0.96
CA HIS A 379 -15.86 25.14 2.32
C HIS A 379 -16.85 26.32 2.37
N ALA A 380 -16.57 27.38 1.62
CA ALA A 380 -17.47 28.53 1.52
C ALA A 380 -18.84 28.15 0.94
N LYS A 381 -18.90 27.39 -0.17
CA LYS A 381 -20.13 26.87 -0.76
C LYS A 381 -20.97 26.03 0.22
N LEU A 382 -20.30 25.15 0.97
CA LEU A 382 -20.96 24.31 1.98
C LEU A 382 -21.54 25.15 3.12
N ASN A 383 -20.83 26.21 3.56
CA ASN A 383 -21.31 27.17 4.56
C ASN A 383 -22.53 27.95 4.07
N GLU A 384 -22.47 28.50 2.84
CA GLU A 384 -23.59 29.26 2.24
C GLU A 384 -24.86 28.42 2.14
N LEU A 385 -24.72 27.13 1.85
CA LEU A 385 -25.84 26.17 1.80
C LEU A 385 -26.28 25.68 3.19
N GLY A 386 -25.57 26.05 4.24
CA GLY A 386 -25.74 25.47 5.59
C GLY A 386 -25.60 23.94 5.56
N PHE A 387 -24.70 23.41 4.73
CA PHE A 387 -24.43 21.96 4.66
C PHE A 387 -23.53 21.57 5.82
N PRO A 388 -23.95 20.67 6.74
CA PRO A 388 -23.13 20.22 7.85
C PRO A 388 -21.87 19.52 7.34
N HIS A 389 -20.70 20.01 7.69
CA HIS A 389 -19.42 19.43 7.29
C HIS A 389 -18.33 19.74 8.29
N GLU A 390 -17.29 18.94 8.28
CA GLU A 390 -16.03 19.21 8.99
C GLU A 390 -15.00 19.70 7.97
N TYR A 391 -14.33 20.81 8.29
CA TYR A 391 -13.21 21.32 7.50
C TYR A 391 -11.92 21.17 8.28
N PHE A 392 -11.02 20.33 7.81
CA PHE A 392 -9.75 20.02 8.47
C PHE A 392 -8.58 20.60 7.66
N VAL A 393 -7.95 21.63 8.18
CA VAL A 393 -6.75 22.23 7.62
C VAL A 393 -5.53 21.75 8.40
N SER A 394 -4.56 21.14 7.72
CA SER A 394 -3.28 20.76 8.29
C SER A 394 -2.15 21.66 7.79
N ASP A 395 -1.02 21.64 8.47
CA ASP A 395 0.21 22.16 7.91
C ASP A 395 0.70 21.30 6.74
N GLY A 396 1.49 21.93 5.85
CA GLY A 396 2.12 21.26 4.71
C GLY A 396 1.28 21.25 3.44
N GLY A 397 1.81 20.59 2.41
CA GLY A 397 1.30 20.63 1.04
C GLY A 397 0.63 19.33 0.58
N HIS A 398 0.75 19.09 -0.72
CA HIS A 398 0.16 17.95 -1.44
C HIS A 398 1.00 16.68 -1.26
N VAL A 399 0.98 16.08 -0.07
CA VAL A 399 1.94 15.06 0.36
C VAL A 399 1.29 13.91 1.16
N TRP A 400 1.90 12.73 1.10
CA TRP A 400 1.41 11.54 1.78
C TRP A 400 1.36 11.65 3.29
N SER A 401 2.22 12.46 3.91
CA SER A 401 2.15 12.75 5.35
C SER A 401 0.81 13.34 5.76
N ASN A 402 0.23 14.23 4.94
CA ASN A 402 -1.10 14.78 5.17
C ASN A 402 -2.20 13.76 4.93
N TRP A 403 -2.11 12.97 3.86
CA TRP A 403 -3.15 11.99 3.55
C TRP A 403 -3.19 10.82 4.54
N ARG A 404 -2.04 10.41 5.11
CA ARG A 404 -2.00 9.47 6.25
C ARG A 404 -2.67 10.06 7.48
N LEU A 405 -2.37 11.31 7.80
CA LEU A 405 -3.01 12.04 8.89
C LEU A 405 -4.54 12.11 8.70
N TYR A 406 -4.99 12.43 7.50
CA TYR A 406 -6.43 12.51 7.21
C TYR A 406 -7.10 11.14 7.35
N LEU A 407 -6.52 10.07 6.80
CA LEU A 407 -7.04 8.72 6.97
C LEU A 407 -7.12 8.34 8.46
N ASN A 408 -6.06 8.56 9.22
CA ASN A 408 -6.03 8.32 10.66
C ASN A 408 -7.11 9.11 11.41
N THR A 409 -7.44 10.32 10.95
CA THR A 409 -8.45 11.19 11.57
C THR A 409 -9.87 10.80 11.19
N PHE A 410 -10.20 10.71 9.89
CA PHE A 410 -11.59 10.49 9.48
C PHE A 410 -12.04 9.05 9.69
N ALA A 411 -11.15 8.05 9.62
CA ALA A 411 -11.51 6.65 9.86
C ALA A 411 -12.14 6.43 11.25
N GLN A 412 -11.74 7.23 12.23
CA GLN A 412 -12.31 7.22 13.59
C GLN A 412 -13.74 7.78 13.66
N LYS A 413 -14.20 8.46 12.63
CA LYS A 413 -15.53 9.10 12.57
C LYS A 413 -16.53 8.30 11.72
N LEU A 414 -16.04 7.33 10.93
CA LEU A 414 -16.87 6.55 10.04
C LEU A 414 -17.76 5.54 10.81
N PHE A 415 -19.00 5.40 10.35
CA PHE A 415 -19.96 4.34 10.76
C PHE A 415 -20.40 4.36 12.23
N LYS A 416 -20.25 5.52 12.88
CA LYS A 416 -20.72 5.76 14.26
C LYS A 416 -22.15 6.26 14.30
#